data_94b2cb846ddd55a939c7f7e65b267fdc
#
_entry.id   94b2cb846ddd55a939c7f7e65b267fdc
#
_cell.length_a   1.000
_cell.length_b   1.000
_cell.length_c   1.000
_cell.angle_alpha   90.00
_cell.angle_beta   90.00
_cell.angle_gamma   90.00
#
_symmetry.space_group_name_H-M   'P 1'
#
loop_
_entity.id
_entity.type
_entity.pdbx_description
1 polymer ?
#
loop_
_entity_poly.entity_id
_entity_poly.type
_entity_poly.pdbx_seq_one_letter_code
_entity_poly.pdbx_strand_id
1 'polypeptide(L)'
;MLVVHGDEHDRLAKAFELGVNDYLVRPVDRDEMFARVASQIRHKRYEDDLRANYRRCLTAALTDSLPGLNNRRYLEAHFDAVDAMLAEASKPLSLMVLDVDRFKSLNDSFGHAAGDVVLQGVAGRILTNIRGPDTAVRYGGEEFVVLMPDTEKAPALAAA
;
A
#
# COMPACT_ATOMS: atom_id res chain seq x y z
N MET A 1 -25.32 -17.16 -0.15
CA MET A 1 -26.38 -18.02 0.44
C MET A 1 -27.20 -18.64 -0.68
N LEU A 2 -27.45 -19.94 -0.62
CA LEU A 2 -28.19 -20.73 -1.61
C LEU A 2 -29.48 -21.27 -0.96
N VAL A 3 -30.56 -21.41 -1.73
CA VAL A 3 -31.79 -22.03 -1.27
C VAL A 3 -31.96 -23.32 -2.03
N VAL A 4 -32.07 -24.49 -1.32
CA VAL A 4 -32.14 -25.83 -1.89
C VAL A 4 -33.36 -26.58 -1.38
N HIS A 5 -33.72 -27.66 -2.09
CA HIS A 5 -34.68 -28.64 -1.58
C HIS A 5 -33.96 -29.75 -0.81
N GLY A 6 -34.65 -30.45 0.10
CA GLY A 6 -34.03 -31.37 1.05
C GLY A 6 -33.32 -32.58 0.45
N ASP A 7 -33.55 -32.91 -0.82
CA ASP A 7 -32.99 -34.03 -1.56
C ASP A 7 -31.79 -33.68 -2.48
N GLU A 8 -31.33 -32.42 -2.47
CA GLU A 8 -30.27 -31.91 -3.36
C GLU A 8 -28.85 -31.90 -2.72
N HIS A 9 -28.49 -32.92 -1.94
CA HIS A 9 -27.21 -32.98 -1.21
C HIS A 9 -25.99 -32.92 -2.12
N ASP A 10 -26.00 -33.52 -3.30
CA ASP A 10 -24.88 -33.50 -4.25
C ASP A 10 -24.63 -32.13 -4.83
N ARG A 11 -25.70 -31.31 -4.94
CA ARG A 11 -25.57 -29.91 -5.39
C ARG A 11 -24.99 -29.00 -4.32
N LEU A 12 -25.18 -29.31 -3.05
CA LEU A 12 -24.61 -28.53 -1.94
C LEU A 12 -23.09 -28.64 -1.89
N ALA A 13 -22.54 -29.86 -2.02
CA ALA A 13 -21.07 -30.02 -2.05
C ALA A 13 -20.43 -29.17 -3.16
N LYS A 14 -21.00 -29.23 -4.36
CA LYS A 14 -20.53 -28.46 -5.51
C LYS A 14 -20.71 -26.94 -5.33
N ALA A 15 -21.77 -26.50 -4.65
CA ALA A 15 -21.99 -25.09 -4.36
C ALA A 15 -20.96 -24.53 -3.36
N PHE A 16 -20.55 -25.31 -2.36
CA PHE A 16 -19.48 -24.93 -1.44
C PHE A 16 -18.12 -24.82 -2.14
N GLU A 17 -17.80 -25.74 -3.05
CA GLU A 17 -16.59 -25.64 -3.89
C GLU A 17 -16.58 -24.36 -4.75
N LEU A 18 -17.76 -23.90 -5.18
CA LEU A 18 -17.92 -22.64 -5.93
C LEU A 18 -17.99 -21.38 -5.04
N GLY A 19 -17.76 -21.52 -3.73
CA GLY A 19 -17.67 -20.39 -2.79
C GLY A 19 -19.00 -19.94 -2.18
N VAL A 20 -20.03 -20.78 -2.18
CA VAL A 20 -21.26 -20.50 -1.44
C VAL A 20 -21.00 -20.68 0.06
N ASN A 21 -21.15 -19.64 0.85
CA ASN A 21 -20.83 -19.63 2.27
C ASN A 21 -21.93 -20.18 3.18
N ASP A 22 -23.19 -20.29 2.69
CA ASP A 22 -24.31 -20.77 3.49
C ASP A 22 -25.50 -21.18 2.61
N TYR A 23 -26.40 -22.03 3.14
CA TYR A 23 -27.60 -22.46 2.45
C TYR A 23 -28.81 -22.54 3.36
N LEU A 24 -29.99 -22.52 2.77
CA LEU A 24 -31.29 -22.74 3.41
C LEU A 24 -32.02 -23.91 2.73
N VAL A 25 -32.71 -24.71 3.51
CA VAL A 25 -33.52 -25.82 2.99
C VAL A 25 -35.00 -25.44 2.97
N ARG A 26 -35.72 -25.76 1.90
CA ARG A 26 -37.17 -25.52 1.82
C ARG A 26 -37.94 -26.61 2.56
N PRO A 27 -39.03 -26.26 3.27
CA PRO A 27 -39.60 -24.91 3.43
C PRO A 27 -38.72 -24.00 4.31
N VAL A 28 -38.51 -22.75 3.88
CA VAL A 28 -37.62 -21.82 4.57
C VAL A 28 -38.39 -21.17 5.73
N ASP A 29 -37.90 -21.36 6.94
CA ASP A 29 -38.36 -20.62 8.10
C ASP A 29 -37.89 -19.16 8.04
N ARG A 30 -38.78 -18.22 8.35
CA ARG A 30 -38.49 -16.78 8.25
C ARG A 30 -37.43 -16.35 9.26
N ASP A 31 -37.52 -16.83 10.47
CA ASP A 31 -36.62 -16.44 11.56
C ASP A 31 -35.23 -17.05 11.35
N GLU A 32 -35.16 -18.31 10.87
CA GLU A 32 -33.89 -18.90 10.45
C GLU A 32 -33.22 -18.12 9.31
N MET A 33 -34.01 -17.74 8.30
CA MET A 33 -33.48 -16.92 7.19
C MET A 33 -32.90 -15.61 7.69
N PHE A 34 -33.63 -14.88 8.53
CA PHE A 34 -33.13 -13.61 9.08
C PHE A 34 -31.89 -13.81 9.92
N ALA A 35 -31.82 -14.82 10.77
CA ALA A 35 -30.68 -15.12 11.62
C ALA A 35 -29.42 -15.41 10.78
N ARG A 36 -29.56 -16.24 9.73
CA ARG A 36 -28.45 -16.60 8.82
C ARG A 36 -27.99 -15.38 8.00
N VAL A 37 -28.90 -14.63 7.42
CA VAL A 37 -28.56 -13.40 6.68
C VAL A 37 -27.83 -12.40 7.59
N ALA A 38 -28.34 -12.17 8.81
CA ALA A 38 -27.70 -11.29 9.77
C ALA A 38 -26.29 -11.78 10.17
N SER A 39 -26.11 -13.11 10.29
CA SER A 39 -24.81 -13.71 10.56
C SER A 39 -23.84 -13.50 9.40
N GLN A 40 -24.25 -13.73 8.15
CA GLN A 40 -23.43 -13.50 6.96
C GLN A 40 -23.03 -12.03 6.80
N ILE A 41 -23.96 -11.09 7.06
CA ILE A 41 -23.67 -9.65 7.02
C ILE A 41 -22.62 -9.29 8.10
N ARG A 42 -22.76 -9.81 9.33
CA ARG A 42 -21.76 -9.56 10.38
C ARG A 42 -20.40 -10.13 10.02
N HIS A 43 -20.34 -11.34 9.50
CA HIS A 43 -19.10 -11.98 9.07
C HIS A 43 -18.41 -11.16 7.96
N LYS A 44 -19.17 -10.76 6.96
CA LYS A 44 -18.66 -9.92 5.88
C LYS A 44 -18.12 -8.58 6.38
N ARG A 45 -18.84 -7.90 7.26
CA ARG A 45 -18.37 -6.62 7.87
C ARG A 45 -17.07 -6.84 8.64
N TYR A 46 -16.99 -7.90 9.44
CA TYR A 46 -15.77 -8.23 10.19
C TYR A 46 -14.56 -8.46 9.26
N GLU A 47 -14.75 -9.23 8.18
CA GLU A 47 -13.70 -9.42 7.17
C GLU A 47 -13.27 -8.11 6.50
N ASP A 48 -14.21 -7.27 6.14
CA ASP A 48 -13.94 -5.97 5.50
C ASP A 48 -13.20 -5.02 6.46
N ASP A 49 -13.60 -4.97 7.72
CA ASP A 49 -12.91 -4.22 8.78
C ASP A 49 -11.48 -4.74 9.02
N LEU A 50 -11.30 -6.06 9.05
CA LEU A 50 -9.98 -6.67 9.22
C LEU A 50 -9.07 -6.33 8.03
N ARG A 51 -9.56 -6.41 6.80
CA ARG A 51 -8.82 -6.02 5.59
C ARG A 51 -8.49 -4.54 5.59
N ALA A 52 -9.42 -3.68 6.01
CA ALA A 52 -9.19 -2.25 6.11
C ALA A 52 -8.12 -1.92 7.16
N ASN A 53 -8.19 -2.54 8.33
CA ASN A 53 -7.19 -2.38 9.38
C ASN A 53 -5.80 -2.87 8.93
N TYR A 54 -5.74 -4.04 8.30
CA TYR A 54 -4.48 -4.57 7.75
C TYR A 54 -3.86 -3.60 6.74
N ARG A 55 -4.65 -3.07 5.79
CA ARG A 55 -4.16 -2.06 4.84
C ARG A 55 -3.66 -0.80 5.54
N ARG A 56 -4.38 -0.29 6.54
CA ARG A 56 -3.94 0.88 7.33
C ARG A 56 -2.62 0.62 8.03
N CYS A 57 -2.46 -0.55 8.65
CA CYS A 57 -1.21 -0.94 9.31
C CYS A 57 -0.05 -1.02 8.31
N LEU A 58 -0.25 -1.62 7.15
CA LEU A 58 0.77 -1.67 6.09
C LEU A 58 1.14 -0.27 5.61
N THR A 59 0.15 0.57 5.31
CA THR A 59 0.42 1.95 4.88
C THR A 59 1.22 2.69 5.96
N ALA A 60 0.78 2.66 7.22
CA ALA A 60 1.49 3.32 8.31
C ALA A 60 2.92 2.77 8.55
N ALA A 61 3.15 1.48 8.26
CA ALA A 61 4.47 0.87 8.38
C ALA A 61 5.44 1.25 7.26
N LEU A 62 4.92 1.65 6.09
CA LEU A 62 5.69 1.85 4.86
C LEU A 62 5.73 3.31 4.37
N THR A 63 4.89 4.20 4.93
CA THR A 63 4.90 5.63 4.61
C THR A 63 5.67 6.43 5.65
N ASP A 64 6.18 7.60 5.24
CA ASP A 64 6.80 8.58 6.14
C ASP A 64 5.77 9.56 6.71
N SER A 65 6.17 10.31 7.72
CA SER A 65 5.39 11.42 8.29
C SER A 65 5.21 12.58 7.31
N LEU A 66 6.12 12.73 6.34
CA LEU A 66 5.97 13.70 5.24
C LEU A 66 5.01 13.15 4.20
N PRO A 67 3.91 13.87 3.89
CA PRO A 67 2.87 13.37 2.99
C PRO A 67 3.39 13.00 1.59
N GLY A 68 2.96 11.85 1.10
CA GLY A 68 3.29 11.37 -0.24
C GLY A 68 4.62 10.64 -0.37
N LEU A 69 5.43 10.58 0.70
CA LEU A 69 6.68 9.83 0.70
C LEU A 69 6.52 8.46 1.35
N ASN A 70 7.27 7.51 0.84
CA ASN A 70 7.50 6.25 1.53
C ASN A 70 8.66 6.40 2.54
N ASN A 71 8.75 5.48 3.48
CA ASN A 71 9.85 5.43 4.42
C ASN A 71 10.95 4.45 3.98
N ARG A 72 12.08 4.43 4.69
CA ARG A 72 13.21 3.53 4.44
C ARG A 72 12.80 2.06 4.39
N ARG A 73 11.86 1.61 5.23
CA ARG A 73 11.39 0.22 5.23
C ARG A 73 10.71 -0.18 3.92
N TYR A 74 10.01 0.76 3.31
CA TYR A 74 9.44 0.55 1.98
C TYR A 74 10.53 0.25 0.96
N LEU A 75 11.60 1.06 0.94
CA LEU A 75 12.72 0.87 0.03
C LEU A 75 13.37 -0.51 0.24
N GLU A 76 13.73 -0.85 1.48
CA GLU A 76 14.36 -2.12 1.83
C GLU A 76 13.49 -3.35 1.47
N ALA A 77 12.17 -3.24 1.59
CA ALA A 77 11.26 -4.34 1.27
C ALA A 77 10.99 -4.53 -0.23
N HIS A 78 11.15 -3.48 -1.05
CA HIS A 78 10.71 -3.50 -2.44
C HIS A 78 11.86 -3.40 -3.45
N PHE A 79 13.04 -2.92 -3.04
CA PHE A 79 14.18 -2.67 -3.94
C PHE A 79 14.58 -3.91 -4.72
N ASP A 80 14.83 -5.02 -4.04
CA ASP A 80 15.29 -6.26 -4.67
C ASP A 80 14.27 -6.81 -5.68
N ALA A 81 12.98 -6.68 -5.39
CA ALA A 81 11.93 -7.13 -6.30
C ALA A 81 11.82 -6.23 -7.54
N VAL A 82 11.99 -4.92 -7.38
CA VAL A 82 11.99 -3.96 -8.51
C VAL A 82 13.23 -4.16 -9.37
N ASP A 83 14.41 -4.31 -8.77
CA ASP A 83 15.67 -4.54 -9.47
C ASP A 83 15.62 -5.85 -10.28
N ALA A 84 15.19 -6.95 -9.67
CA ALA A 84 15.05 -8.25 -10.34
C ALA A 84 14.06 -8.18 -11.52
N MET A 85 12.91 -7.53 -11.35
CA MET A 85 11.90 -7.38 -12.41
C MET A 85 12.45 -6.58 -13.59
N LEU A 86 13.20 -5.51 -13.34
CA LEU A 86 13.78 -4.66 -14.38
C LEU A 86 14.95 -5.37 -15.08
N ALA A 87 15.78 -6.10 -14.33
CA ALA A 87 16.86 -6.92 -14.89
C ALA A 87 16.33 -8.00 -15.85
N GLU A 88 15.24 -8.71 -15.48
CA GLU A 88 14.57 -9.67 -16.34
C GLU A 88 14.04 -9.03 -17.64
N ALA A 89 13.51 -7.81 -17.53
CA ALA A 89 13.02 -7.04 -18.67
C ALA A 89 14.14 -6.33 -19.46
N SER A 90 15.41 -6.43 -19.04
CA SER A 90 16.57 -5.68 -19.58
C SER A 90 16.35 -4.17 -19.56
N LYS A 91 15.74 -3.65 -18.50
CA LYS A 91 15.44 -2.23 -18.30
C LYS A 91 16.36 -1.62 -17.25
N PRO A 92 16.82 -0.37 -17.45
CA PRO A 92 17.66 0.32 -16.49
C PRO A 92 16.90 0.74 -15.23
N LEU A 93 17.59 0.71 -14.08
CA LEU A 93 17.13 1.32 -12.83
C LEU A 93 18.12 2.41 -12.44
N SER A 94 17.63 3.63 -12.24
CA SER A 94 18.41 4.72 -11.65
C SER A 94 17.94 5.00 -10.23
N LEU A 95 18.90 5.35 -9.39
CA LEU A 95 18.68 5.75 -8.01
C LEU A 95 19.34 7.11 -7.79
N MET A 96 18.55 8.07 -7.29
CA MET A 96 19.01 9.39 -6.91
C MET A 96 18.98 9.48 -5.38
N VAL A 97 20.07 9.97 -4.79
CA VAL A 97 20.17 10.24 -3.35
C VAL A 97 20.32 11.75 -3.19
N LEU A 98 19.51 12.34 -2.33
CA LEU A 98 19.50 13.77 -2.01
C LEU A 98 19.67 13.94 -0.50
N ASP A 99 20.41 14.97 -0.12
CA ASP A 99 20.61 15.38 1.26
C ASP A 99 20.40 16.90 1.39
N VAL A 100 19.83 17.36 2.50
CA VAL A 100 19.60 18.79 2.72
C VAL A 100 20.81 19.41 3.41
N ASP A 101 21.57 20.16 2.64
CA ASP A 101 22.78 20.83 3.12
C ASP A 101 22.53 21.65 4.37
N ARG A 102 23.41 21.44 5.38
CA ARG A 102 23.41 22.20 6.65
C ARG A 102 22.09 22.14 7.43
N PHE A 103 21.29 21.08 7.27
CA PHE A 103 20.00 20.94 7.92
C PHE A 103 20.09 21.05 9.44
N LYS A 104 21.14 20.48 10.05
CA LYS A 104 21.41 20.64 11.49
C LYS A 104 21.57 22.10 11.87
N SER A 105 22.37 22.88 11.14
CA SER A 105 22.57 24.31 11.41
C SER A 105 21.28 25.11 11.29
N LEU A 106 20.40 24.75 10.38
CA LEU A 106 19.07 25.34 10.23
C LEU A 106 18.23 25.07 11.48
N ASN A 107 18.18 23.81 11.95
CA ASN A 107 17.47 23.45 13.16
C ASN A 107 18.02 24.15 14.39
N ASP A 108 19.35 24.23 14.52
CA ASP A 108 20.02 24.88 15.65
C ASP A 108 19.73 26.41 15.67
N SER A 109 19.55 27.03 14.50
CA SER A 109 19.31 28.48 14.37
C SER A 109 17.83 28.86 14.49
N PHE A 110 16.91 28.04 13.95
CA PHE A 110 15.50 28.39 13.76
C PHE A 110 14.52 27.42 14.43
N GLY A 111 15.05 26.36 15.07
CA GLY A 111 14.26 25.33 15.75
C GLY A 111 13.72 24.24 14.79
N HIS A 112 13.34 23.11 15.36
CA HIS A 112 12.85 21.94 14.60
C HIS A 112 11.61 22.21 13.76
N ALA A 113 10.72 23.09 14.21
CA ALA A 113 9.52 23.46 13.44
C ALA A 113 9.89 24.11 12.08
N ALA A 114 10.97 24.90 12.02
CA ALA A 114 11.46 25.46 10.76
C ALA A 114 12.06 24.36 9.87
N GLY A 115 12.78 23.40 10.46
CA GLY A 115 13.28 22.23 9.75
C GLY A 115 12.16 21.40 9.13
N ASP A 116 11.07 21.15 9.86
CA ASP A 116 9.91 20.43 9.34
C ASP A 116 9.30 21.12 8.12
N VAL A 117 9.19 22.45 8.13
CA VAL A 117 8.70 23.23 6.97
C VAL A 117 9.64 23.08 5.78
N VAL A 118 10.96 23.11 5.99
CA VAL A 118 11.93 22.89 4.92
C VAL A 118 11.83 21.50 4.35
N LEU A 119 11.74 20.45 5.18
CA LEU A 119 11.57 19.07 4.73
C LEU A 119 10.28 18.88 3.94
N GLN A 120 9.17 19.47 4.37
CA GLN A 120 7.91 19.48 3.62
C GLN A 120 8.06 20.15 2.26
N GLY A 121 8.77 21.27 2.20
CA GLY A 121 9.07 21.97 0.95
C GLY A 121 9.91 21.13 -0.02
N VAL A 122 10.94 20.45 0.49
CA VAL A 122 11.78 19.53 -0.30
C VAL A 122 10.95 18.34 -0.80
N ALA A 123 10.19 17.70 0.07
CA ALA A 123 9.31 16.58 -0.28
C ALA A 123 8.32 16.98 -1.39
N GLY A 124 7.67 18.14 -1.25
CA GLY A 124 6.75 18.66 -2.25
C GLY A 124 7.42 18.91 -3.61
N ARG A 125 8.63 19.43 -3.62
CA ARG A 125 9.42 19.62 -4.86
C ARG A 125 9.79 18.29 -5.51
N ILE A 126 10.25 17.32 -4.74
CA ILE A 126 10.55 15.98 -5.26
C ILE A 126 9.28 15.39 -5.92
N LEU A 127 8.16 15.37 -5.21
CA LEU A 127 6.90 14.77 -5.69
C LEU A 127 6.34 15.46 -6.94
N THR A 128 6.57 16.77 -7.12
CA THR A 128 6.12 17.48 -8.32
C THR A 128 7.02 17.28 -9.54
N ASN A 129 8.26 16.83 -9.35
CA ASN A 129 9.24 16.66 -10.42
C ASN A 129 9.50 15.19 -10.81
N ILE A 130 8.97 14.21 -10.07
CA ILE A 130 9.10 12.80 -10.42
C ILE A 130 7.90 12.33 -11.25
N ARG A 131 8.08 11.23 -12.01
CA ARG A 131 7.03 10.61 -12.84
C ARG A 131 6.18 9.66 -12.00
N GLY A 132 5.00 9.29 -12.51
CA GLY A 132 4.12 8.34 -11.85
C GLY A 132 4.74 6.98 -11.45
N PRO A 133 5.61 6.36 -12.28
CA PRO A 133 6.30 5.13 -11.91
C PRO A 133 7.48 5.31 -10.95
N ASP A 134 7.97 6.54 -10.74
CA ASP A 134 9.08 6.82 -9.84
C ASP A 134 8.59 6.79 -8.38
N THR A 135 9.47 6.40 -7.48
CA THR A 135 9.13 6.27 -6.06
C THR A 135 10.06 7.13 -5.21
N ALA A 136 9.46 8.06 -4.47
CA ALA A 136 10.19 8.90 -3.52
C ALA A 136 10.11 8.32 -2.10
N VAL A 137 11.24 8.31 -1.43
CA VAL A 137 11.45 7.73 -0.10
C VAL A 137 12.19 8.74 0.78
N ARG A 138 11.75 8.93 2.00
CA ARG A 138 12.58 9.55 3.04
C ARG A 138 13.43 8.47 3.69
N TYR A 139 14.73 8.50 3.47
CA TYR A 139 15.66 7.46 3.90
C TYR A 139 16.19 7.70 5.31
N GLY A 140 16.38 8.96 5.69
CA GLY A 140 16.85 9.40 7.00
C GLY A 140 16.20 10.71 7.42
N GLY A 141 16.79 11.41 8.38
CA GLY A 141 16.27 12.68 8.89
C GLY A 141 16.12 13.75 7.83
N GLU A 142 17.16 13.95 7.03
CA GLU A 142 17.27 14.95 5.95
C GLU A 142 17.62 14.33 4.60
N GLU A 143 17.68 12.99 4.53
CA GLU A 143 18.06 12.22 3.35
C GLU A 143 16.85 11.70 2.61
N PHE A 144 16.83 11.87 1.28
CA PHE A 144 15.80 11.37 0.40
C PHE A 144 16.40 10.48 -0.69
N VAL A 145 15.63 9.50 -1.12
CA VAL A 145 15.99 8.60 -2.22
C VAL A 145 14.83 8.56 -3.22
N VAL A 146 15.16 8.67 -4.49
CA VAL A 146 14.20 8.48 -5.59
C VAL A 146 14.63 7.30 -6.41
N LEU A 147 13.76 6.29 -6.51
CA LEU A 147 13.90 5.19 -7.46
C LEU A 147 13.23 5.59 -8.77
N MET A 148 13.95 5.42 -9.87
CA MET A 148 13.50 5.76 -11.21
C MET A 148 13.60 4.51 -12.12
N PRO A 149 12.55 3.67 -12.15
CA PRO A 149 12.50 2.52 -13.04
C PRO A 149 12.51 2.95 -14.51
N ASP A 150 13.10 2.12 -15.37
CA ASP A 150 13.18 2.34 -16.82
C ASP A 150 13.79 3.72 -17.17
N THR A 151 14.85 4.08 -16.46
CA THR A 151 15.51 5.38 -16.56
C THR A 151 17.01 5.21 -16.61
N GLU A 152 17.64 5.71 -17.67
CA GLU A 152 19.09 5.77 -17.80
C GLU A 152 19.68 6.94 -16.99
N LYS A 153 21.01 6.92 -16.77
CA LYS A 153 21.73 7.93 -15.98
C LYS A 153 21.52 9.37 -16.46
N ALA A 154 21.51 9.60 -17.77
CA ALA A 154 21.40 10.96 -18.32
C ALA A 154 20.03 11.61 -18.05
N PRO A 155 18.87 10.94 -18.31
CA PRO A 155 17.57 11.43 -17.87
C PRO A 155 17.43 11.59 -16.36
N ALA A 156 18.03 10.70 -15.58
CA ALA A 156 17.99 10.78 -14.12
C ALA A 156 18.71 12.06 -13.61
N LEU A 157 19.83 12.43 -14.20
CA LEU A 157 20.54 13.67 -13.87
C LEU A 157 19.78 14.94 -14.26
N ALA A 158 18.90 14.89 -15.27
CA ALA A 158 18.07 16.02 -15.66
C ALA A 158 16.87 16.23 -14.73
N ALA A 159 16.50 15.23 -13.94
CA ALA A 159 15.43 15.29 -12.95
C ALA A 159 15.92 15.76 -11.55
N ALA A 160 17.25 15.83 -11.34
CA ALA A 160 17.88 16.29 -10.10
C ALA A 160 17.97 17.81 -10.05
#